data_147eb525af56f145cf4da82fe9d06d06
#
_entry.id   147eb525af56f145cf4da82fe9d06d06
#
_cell.length_a   1.000
_cell.length_b   1.000
_cell.length_c   1.000
_cell.angle_alpha   90.00
_cell.angle_beta   90.00
_cell.angle_gamma   90.00
#
_symmetry.space_group_name_H-M   'P 1'
#
loop_
_entity.id
_entity.type
_entity.pdbx_description
1 polymer ?
#
loop_
_entity_poly.entity_id
_entity_poly.type
_entity_poly.pdbx_seq_one_letter_code
_entity_poly.pdbx_strand_id
1 'polypeptide(L)'
;TFALTISGRGFDSRVAAGPTDFLSSECVSCGACVQACPTATLIEKSVIAHGQPDRSIVTTCAYCGVGCSFKAEMQGDRIVRMVPYRQGAANEGHSCVKGRFAWGYATHKDRITKPMIRAKITDPWREVAWDEAIGYAAAEFKRIQAKYGRESIGAITSSRCTNEEVFLVQKLVRAAFGNNNVDTCARVCHSPTGYGLSKTFGASAGTQDFRSVDKADVVFVIG
;
A
#
# COMPACT_ATOMS: atom_id res chain seq x y z
N THR A 1 1.11 17.78 14.71
CA THR A 1 0.15 18.65 14.02
C THR A 1 -0.56 19.62 14.94
N PHE A 2 -0.44 19.43 16.26
CA PHE A 2 -1.18 20.22 17.28
C PHE A 2 -2.73 20.18 17.09
N ALA A 3 -3.25 19.17 16.42
CA ALA A 3 -4.69 18.96 16.25
C ALA A 3 -5.41 18.74 17.60
N LEU A 4 -4.69 18.25 18.61
CA LEU A 4 -5.15 18.15 19.99
C LEU A 4 -4.29 19.05 20.88
N THR A 5 -4.94 19.76 21.79
CA THR A 5 -4.31 20.65 22.77
C THR A 5 -5.03 20.51 24.11
N ILE A 6 -4.47 21.13 25.15
CA ILE A 6 -5.12 21.23 26.45
C ILE A 6 -5.96 22.50 26.49
N SER A 7 -7.24 22.34 26.75
CA SER A 7 -8.23 23.41 26.96
C SER A 7 -8.61 23.47 28.43
N GLY A 8 -8.93 24.64 28.95
CA GLY A 8 -9.27 24.85 30.33
C GLY A 8 -8.06 25.03 31.25
N ARG A 9 -8.32 25.11 32.57
CA ARG A 9 -7.30 25.35 33.58
C ARG A 9 -7.63 24.60 34.87
N GLY A 10 -6.62 24.12 35.54
CA GLY A 10 -6.78 23.38 36.79
C GLY A 10 -7.60 22.10 36.62
N PHE A 11 -8.60 21.86 37.41
CA PHE A 11 -9.49 20.70 37.34
C PHE A 11 -10.37 20.68 36.05
N ASP A 12 -10.56 21.81 35.42
CA ASP A 12 -11.32 21.91 34.17
C ASP A 12 -10.44 21.68 32.92
N SER A 13 -9.17 21.35 33.11
CA SER A 13 -8.25 21.03 32.00
C SER A 13 -8.69 19.75 31.28
N ARG A 14 -8.86 19.83 29.96
CA ARG A 14 -9.22 18.68 29.12
C ARG A 14 -8.51 18.73 27.78
N VAL A 15 -8.31 17.56 27.18
CA VAL A 15 -7.83 17.46 25.81
C VAL A 15 -8.97 17.84 24.85
N ALA A 16 -8.71 18.77 23.96
CA ALA A 16 -9.69 19.28 23.00
C ALA A 16 -9.04 19.48 21.62
N ALA A 17 -9.85 19.54 20.60
CA ALA A 17 -9.46 19.78 19.21
C ALA A 17 -9.33 21.28 18.88
N GLY A 18 -8.62 22.03 19.70
CA GLY A 18 -8.45 23.47 19.50
C GLY A 18 -9.76 24.26 19.70
N PRO A 19 -9.90 25.44 19.08
CA PRO A 19 -11.08 26.30 19.24
C PRO A 19 -12.30 25.85 18.42
N THR A 20 -12.13 24.92 17.51
CA THR A 20 -13.17 24.41 16.61
C THR A 20 -13.42 22.92 16.86
N ASP A 21 -14.04 22.24 15.92
CA ASP A 21 -14.18 20.79 15.95
C ASP A 21 -12.95 20.07 15.43
N PHE A 22 -12.89 18.75 15.62
CA PHE A 22 -11.77 17.93 15.23
C PHE A 22 -11.56 17.84 13.70
N LEU A 23 -12.65 17.93 12.92
CA LEU A 23 -12.60 17.88 11.45
C LEU A 23 -12.01 19.16 10.85
N SER A 24 -12.23 20.31 11.51
CA SER A 24 -11.68 21.60 11.13
C SER A 24 -10.29 21.88 11.68
N SER A 25 -9.70 20.92 12.39
CA SER A 25 -8.34 21.03 12.96
C SER A 25 -7.25 20.63 11.96
N GLU A 26 -5.98 20.88 12.31
CA GLU A 26 -4.78 20.44 11.55
C GLU A 26 -4.55 18.91 11.60
N CYS A 27 -5.61 18.14 11.81
CA CYS A 27 -5.53 16.69 11.87
C CYS A 27 -5.23 16.08 10.50
N VAL A 28 -4.17 15.27 10.42
CA VAL A 28 -3.80 14.51 9.21
C VAL A 28 -4.14 13.01 9.35
N SER A 29 -4.95 12.66 10.34
CA SER A 29 -5.38 11.26 10.59
C SER A 29 -4.21 10.27 10.74
N CYS A 30 -3.10 10.68 11.32
CA CYS A 30 -1.94 9.79 11.52
C CYS A 30 -2.12 8.77 12.66
N GLY A 31 -3.11 8.97 13.55
CA GLY A 31 -3.39 8.08 14.67
C GLY A 31 -2.43 8.16 15.84
N ALA A 32 -1.50 9.12 15.86
CA ALA A 32 -0.52 9.29 16.95
C ALA A 32 -1.21 9.55 18.31
N CYS A 33 -2.29 10.31 18.33
CA CYS A 33 -3.07 10.58 19.54
C CYS A 33 -3.71 9.30 20.11
N VAL A 34 -4.21 8.41 19.26
CA VAL A 34 -4.75 7.10 19.67
C VAL A 34 -3.65 6.23 20.25
N GLN A 35 -2.47 6.24 19.64
CA GLN A 35 -1.33 5.44 20.08
C GLN A 35 -0.74 5.95 21.40
N ALA A 36 -0.78 7.26 21.63
CA ALA A 36 -0.27 7.89 22.84
C ALA A 36 -1.27 7.87 24.03
N CYS A 37 -2.55 7.61 23.77
CA CYS A 37 -3.59 7.66 24.81
C CYS A 37 -3.46 6.50 25.81
N PRO A 38 -3.12 6.73 27.08
CA PRO A 38 -2.92 5.65 28.05
C PRO A 38 -4.24 5.11 28.62
N THR A 39 -5.33 5.87 28.49
CA THR A 39 -6.63 5.56 29.12
C THR A 39 -7.64 4.98 28.14
N ALA A 40 -7.25 4.76 26.88
CA ALA A 40 -8.13 4.35 25.79
C ALA A 40 -9.36 5.28 25.55
N THR A 41 -9.30 6.52 26.03
CA THR A 41 -10.31 7.55 25.71
C THR A 41 -10.35 7.80 24.20
N LEU A 42 -9.19 7.75 23.54
CA LEU A 42 -9.05 7.74 22.10
C LEU A 42 -8.78 6.31 21.66
N ILE A 43 -9.77 5.65 21.09
CA ILE A 43 -9.69 4.27 20.62
C ILE A 43 -10.16 4.16 19.18
N GLU A 44 -9.62 3.21 18.44
CA GLU A 44 -10.06 2.94 17.08
C GLU A 44 -11.43 2.25 17.08
N LYS A 45 -12.33 2.72 16.21
CA LYS A 45 -13.67 2.13 16.05
C LYS A 45 -13.62 0.64 15.69
N SER A 46 -12.58 0.21 15.00
CA SER A 46 -12.37 -1.20 14.65
C SER A 46 -12.19 -2.09 15.89
N VAL A 47 -11.53 -1.60 16.93
CA VAL A 47 -11.41 -2.33 18.20
C VAL A 47 -12.76 -2.47 18.90
N ILE A 48 -13.59 -1.43 18.83
CA ILE A 48 -14.95 -1.48 19.37
C ILE A 48 -15.81 -2.49 18.59
N ALA A 49 -15.67 -2.49 17.24
CA ALA A 49 -16.47 -3.35 16.36
C ALA A 49 -16.04 -4.81 16.37
N HIS A 50 -14.76 -5.09 16.56
CA HIS A 50 -14.18 -6.44 16.38
C HIS A 50 -13.60 -7.04 17.67
N GLY A 51 -13.56 -6.29 18.77
CA GLY A 51 -13.01 -6.74 20.04
C GLY A 51 -11.50 -6.57 20.15
N GLN A 52 -10.94 -7.12 21.22
CA GLN A 52 -9.51 -7.03 21.49
C GLN A 52 -8.73 -8.04 20.62
N PRO A 53 -7.55 -7.65 20.13
CA PRO A 53 -6.70 -8.57 19.39
C PRO A 53 -6.15 -9.68 20.31
N ASP A 54 -6.01 -10.89 19.76
CA ASP A 54 -5.42 -12.05 20.44
C ASP A 54 -3.96 -12.30 20.06
N ARG A 55 -3.52 -11.75 18.93
CA ARG A 55 -2.14 -11.86 18.44
C ARG A 55 -1.72 -10.65 17.61
N SER A 56 -0.42 -10.50 17.40
CA SER A 56 0.13 -9.50 16.50
C SER A 56 1.21 -10.07 15.59
N ILE A 57 1.26 -9.59 14.35
CA ILE A 57 2.24 -9.98 13.34
C ILE A 57 2.90 -8.71 12.82
N VAL A 58 4.23 -8.67 12.82
CA VAL A 58 4.96 -7.56 12.19
C VAL A 58 4.92 -7.74 10.68
N THR A 59 4.49 -6.70 9.98
CA THR A 59 4.35 -6.69 8.52
C THR A 59 4.76 -5.33 7.94
N THR A 60 4.89 -5.27 6.63
CA THR A 60 5.19 -4.04 5.89
C THR A 60 3.93 -3.49 5.24
N CYS A 61 3.77 -2.18 5.28
CA CYS A 61 2.68 -1.48 4.61
C CYS A 61 2.72 -1.69 3.09
N ALA A 62 1.59 -2.05 2.50
CA ALA A 62 1.48 -2.33 1.06
C ALA A 62 1.21 -1.09 0.19
N TYR A 63 1.13 0.12 0.78
CA TYR A 63 0.67 1.29 0.02
C TYR A 63 1.74 2.01 -0.79
N CYS A 64 2.94 2.17 -0.26
CA CYS A 64 3.99 2.93 -0.97
C CYS A 64 5.39 2.43 -0.64
N GLY A 65 6.38 2.92 -1.38
CA GLY A 65 7.78 2.53 -1.27
C GLY A 65 8.51 3.01 -0.01
N VAL A 66 7.87 3.75 0.90
CA VAL A 66 8.46 4.09 2.20
C VAL A 66 8.76 2.83 3.02
N GLY A 67 7.93 1.77 2.87
CA GLY A 67 8.18 0.49 3.54
C GLY A 67 7.94 0.53 5.05
N CYS A 68 6.99 1.32 5.52
CA CYS A 68 6.64 1.41 6.93
C CYS A 68 6.30 0.05 7.52
N SER A 69 6.87 -0.25 8.70
CA SER A 69 6.55 -1.46 9.44
C SER A 69 5.41 -1.24 10.41
N PHE A 70 4.49 -2.20 10.46
CA PHE A 70 3.33 -2.20 11.35
C PHE A 70 3.24 -3.53 12.11
N LYS A 71 2.62 -3.48 13.28
CA LYS A 71 2.02 -4.64 13.91
C LYS A 71 0.58 -4.74 13.43
N ALA A 72 0.27 -5.75 12.62
CA ALA A 72 -1.10 -6.15 12.35
C ALA A 72 -1.61 -6.88 13.59
N GLU A 73 -2.49 -6.25 14.35
CA GLU A 73 -3.14 -6.85 15.50
C GLU A 73 -4.40 -7.57 15.03
N MET A 74 -4.45 -8.85 15.32
CA MET A 74 -5.42 -9.80 14.77
C MET A 74 -6.35 -10.33 15.85
N GLN A 75 -7.56 -10.71 15.44
CA GLN A 75 -8.45 -11.60 16.18
C GLN A 75 -8.83 -12.74 15.24
N GLY A 76 -8.33 -13.93 15.51
CA GLY A 76 -8.39 -15.02 14.53
C GLY A 76 -7.70 -14.60 13.23
N ASP A 77 -8.40 -14.70 12.10
CA ASP A 77 -7.89 -14.30 10.78
C ASP A 77 -8.29 -12.89 10.35
N ARG A 78 -8.90 -12.11 11.25
CA ARG A 78 -9.31 -10.74 10.97
C ARG A 78 -8.30 -9.75 11.53
N ILE A 79 -7.94 -8.74 10.73
CA ILE A 79 -7.20 -7.58 11.22
C ILE A 79 -8.16 -6.73 12.07
N VAL A 80 -7.75 -6.40 13.29
CA VAL A 80 -8.47 -5.50 14.20
C VAL A 80 -7.95 -4.08 14.04
N ARG A 81 -6.62 -3.92 14.01
CA ARG A 81 -5.97 -2.62 13.77
C ARG A 81 -4.53 -2.79 13.29
N MET A 82 -4.00 -1.72 12.70
CA MET A 82 -2.60 -1.62 12.29
C MET A 82 -1.88 -0.62 13.20
N VAL A 83 -0.96 -1.09 14.01
CA VAL A 83 -0.17 -0.25 14.94
C VAL A 83 1.22 -0.03 14.35
N PRO A 84 1.69 1.22 14.18
CA PRO A 84 3.04 1.48 13.69
C PRO A 84 4.08 0.83 14.60
N TYR A 85 5.03 0.10 14.00
CA TYR A 85 6.06 -0.62 14.73
C TYR A 85 7.21 0.32 15.08
N ARG A 86 7.51 0.47 16.38
CA ARG A 86 8.52 1.43 16.87
C ARG A 86 9.93 1.11 16.37
N GLN A 87 10.26 -0.17 16.21
CA GLN A 87 11.55 -0.63 15.68
C GLN A 87 11.60 -0.71 14.15
N GLY A 88 10.56 -0.24 13.46
CA GLY A 88 10.56 -0.16 11.99
C GLY A 88 11.56 0.88 11.51
N ALA A 89 12.59 0.44 10.78
CA ALA A 89 13.70 1.30 10.35
C ALA A 89 13.24 2.47 9.45
N ALA A 90 12.16 2.30 8.70
CA ALA A 90 11.65 3.31 7.78
C ALA A 90 10.73 4.34 8.46
N ASN A 91 10.03 3.97 9.53
CA ASN A 91 8.96 4.79 10.08
C ASN A 91 9.04 5.04 11.59
N GLU A 92 9.90 4.35 12.32
CA GLU A 92 10.19 4.57 13.74
C GLU A 92 8.93 4.78 14.62
N GLY A 93 7.87 4.03 14.34
CA GLY A 93 6.59 4.15 15.04
C GLY A 93 5.64 5.22 14.51
N HIS A 94 5.97 5.90 13.43
CA HIS A 94 5.09 6.86 12.77
C HIS A 94 4.28 6.21 11.64
N SER A 95 3.22 6.88 11.20
CA SER A 95 2.41 6.43 10.06
C SER A 95 1.60 7.56 9.43
N CYS A 96 1.23 7.36 8.18
CA CYS A 96 0.19 8.15 7.54
C CYS A 96 -1.19 7.47 7.69
N VAL A 97 -2.23 8.19 7.31
CA VAL A 97 -3.62 7.70 7.34
C VAL A 97 -3.81 6.37 6.62
N LYS A 98 -3.15 6.16 5.49
CA LYS A 98 -3.34 4.95 4.67
C LYS A 98 -2.88 3.69 5.38
N GLY A 99 -1.63 3.66 5.85
CA GLY A 99 -1.11 2.51 6.59
C GLY A 99 -1.85 2.26 7.89
N ARG A 100 -2.28 3.34 8.56
CA ARG A 100 -2.97 3.26 9.85
C ARG A 100 -4.41 2.76 9.75
N PHE A 101 -5.19 3.26 8.79
CA PHE A 101 -6.65 3.08 8.79
C PHE A 101 -7.24 2.47 7.51
N ALA A 102 -6.49 2.40 6.42
CA ALA A 102 -7.02 1.97 5.13
C ALA A 102 -6.73 0.48 4.80
N TRP A 103 -6.59 -0.37 5.80
CA TRP A 103 -6.31 -1.81 5.66
C TRP A 103 -7.56 -2.66 5.39
N GLY A 104 -8.75 -2.07 5.46
CA GLY A 104 -10.03 -2.79 5.31
C GLY A 104 -10.19 -3.56 3.99
N TYR A 105 -9.44 -3.20 2.95
CA TYR A 105 -9.43 -3.95 1.68
C TYR A 105 -8.99 -5.42 1.85
N ALA A 106 -8.15 -5.71 2.85
CA ALA A 106 -7.61 -7.06 3.06
C ALA A 106 -8.69 -8.08 3.43
N THR A 107 -9.74 -7.64 4.13
CA THR A 107 -10.83 -8.50 4.61
C THR A 107 -12.21 -8.00 4.13
N HIS A 108 -12.25 -7.21 3.05
CA HIS A 108 -13.52 -6.71 2.53
C HIS A 108 -14.39 -7.86 2.00
N LYS A 109 -15.69 -7.78 2.23
CA LYS A 109 -16.65 -8.82 1.82
C LYS A 109 -16.67 -9.13 0.31
N ASP A 110 -16.39 -8.11 -0.50
CA ASP A 110 -16.38 -8.23 -1.96
C ASP A 110 -14.98 -8.59 -2.50
N ARG A 111 -14.01 -8.94 -1.62
CA ARG A 111 -12.69 -9.37 -2.07
C ARG A 111 -12.79 -10.70 -2.81
N ILE A 112 -12.22 -10.74 -4.01
CA ILE A 112 -12.10 -11.97 -4.78
C ILE A 112 -11.09 -12.89 -4.09
N THR A 113 -11.54 -14.05 -3.63
CA THR A 113 -10.73 -15.03 -2.90
C THR A 113 -10.48 -16.33 -3.68
N LYS A 114 -11.16 -16.46 -4.82
CA LYS A 114 -11.01 -17.63 -5.71
C LYS A 114 -10.78 -17.17 -7.14
N PRO A 115 -10.08 -17.97 -7.95
CA PRO A 115 -9.96 -17.69 -9.37
C PRO A 115 -11.32 -17.67 -10.05
N MET A 116 -11.45 -16.85 -11.07
CA MET A 116 -12.68 -16.72 -11.84
C MET A 116 -12.35 -16.70 -13.33
N ILE A 117 -13.13 -17.43 -14.13
CA ILE A 117 -13.01 -17.45 -15.60
C ILE A 117 -14.33 -17.07 -16.26
N ARG A 118 -14.26 -16.57 -17.48
CA ARG A 118 -15.39 -16.37 -18.38
C ARG A 118 -14.95 -16.57 -19.83
N ALA A 119 -15.84 -17.03 -20.67
CA ALA A 119 -15.51 -17.29 -22.07
C ALA A 119 -15.49 -15.99 -22.91
N LYS A 120 -16.42 -15.07 -22.65
CA LYS A 120 -16.53 -13.78 -23.33
C LYS A 120 -16.61 -12.65 -22.31
N ILE A 121 -16.26 -11.44 -22.73
CA ILE A 121 -16.30 -10.25 -21.87
C ILE A 121 -17.70 -9.94 -21.32
N THR A 122 -18.74 -10.35 -22.04
CA THR A 122 -20.14 -10.16 -21.66
C THR A 122 -20.70 -11.27 -20.75
N ASP A 123 -19.98 -12.39 -20.63
CA ASP A 123 -20.44 -13.51 -19.84
C ASP A 123 -20.23 -13.25 -18.34
N PRO A 124 -21.06 -13.83 -17.46
CA PRO A 124 -20.84 -13.76 -16.04
C PRO A 124 -19.55 -14.51 -15.65
N TRP A 125 -18.90 -14.03 -14.59
CA TRP A 125 -17.77 -14.72 -14.02
C TRP A 125 -18.20 -16.02 -13.32
N ARG A 126 -17.43 -17.09 -13.52
CA ARG A 126 -17.60 -18.38 -12.86
C ARG A 126 -16.39 -18.66 -11.99
N GLU A 127 -16.60 -18.89 -10.68
CA GLU A 127 -15.55 -19.33 -9.77
C GLU A 127 -15.07 -20.73 -10.16
N VAL A 128 -13.76 -20.96 -10.07
CA VAL A 128 -13.10 -22.22 -10.43
C VAL A 128 -11.99 -22.55 -9.45
N ALA A 129 -11.51 -23.78 -9.47
CA ALA A 129 -10.29 -24.18 -8.77
C ALA A 129 -9.03 -23.58 -9.44
N TRP A 130 -7.95 -23.47 -8.69
CA TRP A 130 -6.68 -22.96 -9.21
C TRP A 130 -6.15 -23.77 -10.40
N ASP A 131 -6.23 -25.10 -10.35
CA ASP A 131 -5.75 -25.96 -11.42
C ASP A 131 -6.53 -25.73 -12.72
N GLU A 132 -7.84 -25.53 -12.63
CA GLU A 132 -8.66 -25.20 -13.80
C GLU A 132 -8.30 -23.83 -14.37
N ALA A 133 -8.13 -22.82 -13.52
CA ALA A 133 -7.77 -21.48 -13.95
C ALA A 133 -6.39 -21.43 -14.63
N ILE A 134 -5.40 -22.08 -14.03
CA ILE A 134 -4.04 -22.16 -14.57
C ILE A 134 -4.04 -22.96 -15.89
N GLY A 135 -4.73 -24.09 -15.92
CA GLY A 135 -4.88 -24.90 -17.15
C GLY A 135 -5.52 -24.12 -18.29
N TYR A 136 -6.58 -23.38 -18.00
CA TYR A 136 -7.25 -22.52 -18.97
C TYR A 136 -6.30 -21.42 -19.52
N ALA A 137 -5.63 -20.70 -18.63
CA ALA A 137 -4.70 -19.65 -19.03
C ALA A 137 -3.53 -20.21 -19.85
N ALA A 138 -2.95 -21.33 -19.44
CA ALA A 138 -1.87 -21.98 -20.18
C ALA A 138 -2.29 -22.45 -21.58
N ALA A 139 -3.49 -23.00 -21.70
CA ALA A 139 -4.04 -23.41 -22.99
C ALA A 139 -4.25 -22.22 -23.94
N GLU A 140 -4.81 -21.12 -23.41
CA GLU A 140 -5.03 -19.90 -24.20
C GLU A 140 -3.71 -19.23 -24.62
N PHE A 141 -2.71 -19.15 -23.77
CA PHE A 141 -1.38 -18.67 -24.14
C PHE A 141 -0.77 -19.50 -25.27
N LYS A 142 -0.82 -20.83 -25.18
CA LYS A 142 -0.34 -21.73 -26.24
C LYS A 142 -1.11 -21.51 -27.55
N ARG A 143 -2.43 -21.40 -27.49
CA ARG A 143 -3.29 -21.15 -28.65
C ARG A 143 -2.93 -19.81 -29.33
N ILE A 144 -2.72 -18.75 -28.56
CA ILE A 144 -2.36 -17.43 -29.08
C ILE A 144 -0.98 -17.49 -29.75
N GLN A 145 0.02 -18.09 -29.09
CA GLN A 145 1.37 -18.22 -29.66
C GLN A 145 1.39 -19.09 -30.93
N ALA A 146 0.61 -20.17 -30.98
CA ALA A 146 0.50 -21.00 -32.16
C ALA A 146 -0.08 -20.23 -33.36
N LYS A 147 -1.02 -19.32 -33.11
CA LYS A 147 -1.68 -18.54 -34.13
C LYS A 147 -0.88 -17.30 -34.56
N TYR A 148 -0.24 -16.60 -33.65
CA TYR A 148 0.34 -15.27 -33.88
C TYR A 148 1.85 -15.20 -33.63
N GLY A 149 2.49 -16.30 -33.24
CA GLY A 149 3.92 -16.37 -32.96
C GLY A 149 4.29 -15.99 -31.52
N ARG A 150 5.56 -16.20 -31.20
CA ARG A 150 6.07 -15.99 -29.83
C ARG A 150 5.99 -14.56 -29.33
N GLU A 151 6.12 -13.60 -30.22
CA GLU A 151 6.13 -12.17 -29.90
C GLU A 151 4.72 -11.61 -29.58
N SER A 152 3.68 -12.42 -29.70
CA SER A 152 2.29 -12.00 -29.47
C SER A 152 1.90 -11.85 -27.99
N ILE A 153 2.74 -12.32 -27.08
CA ILE A 153 2.49 -12.26 -25.62
C ILE A 153 3.59 -11.45 -24.95
N GLY A 154 3.19 -10.61 -24.03
CA GLY A 154 4.10 -9.88 -23.15
C GLY A 154 3.53 -9.82 -21.74
N ALA A 155 4.29 -9.21 -20.81
CA ALA A 155 3.87 -8.97 -19.45
C ALA A 155 4.31 -7.60 -18.94
N ILE A 156 3.53 -7.06 -18.01
CA ILE A 156 3.85 -5.83 -17.29
C ILE A 156 3.78 -6.13 -15.79
N THR A 157 4.84 -5.76 -15.08
CA THR A 157 4.88 -5.83 -13.62
C THR A 157 4.54 -4.47 -13.01
N SER A 158 4.40 -4.44 -11.70
CA SER A 158 4.16 -3.21 -10.94
C SER A 158 5.33 -2.90 -10.00
N SER A 159 5.59 -1.62 -9.76
CA SER A 159 6.50 -1.17 -8.69
C SER A 159 5.99 -1.52 -7.28
N ARG A 160 4.75 -2.01 -7.17
CA ARG A 160 4.15 -2.48 -5.91
C ARG A 160 4.25 -3.99 -5.71
N CYS A 161 4.79 -4.70 -6.68
CA CYS A 161 5.08 -6.12 -6.55
C CYS A 161 6.36 -6.33 -5.73
N THR A 162 6.48 -7.48 -5.10
CA THR A 162 7.73 -7.92 -4.47
C THR A 162 8.79 -8.23 -5.53
N ASN A 163 10.04 -8.28 -5.14
CA ASN A 163 11.13 -8.67 -6.05
C ASN A 163 10.94 -10.08 -6.60
N GLU A 164 10.40 -10.99 -5.78
CA GLU A 164 10.09 -12.37 -6.16
C GLU A 164 9.01 -12.44 -7.25
N GLU A 165 7.95 -11.66 -7.11
CA GLU A 165 6.87 -11.57 -8.12
C GLU A 165 7.40 -11.03 -9.44
N VAL A 166 8.18 -9.96 -9.43
CA VAL A 166 8.79 -9.37 -10.63
C VAL A 166 9.73 -10.37 -11.31
N PHE A 167 10.56 -11.05 -10.52
CA PHE A 167 11.46 -12.10 -11.02
C PHE A 167 10.69 -13.25 -11.69
N LEU A 168 9.61 -13.73 -11.04
CA LEU A 168 8.81 -14.84 -11.56
C LEU A 168 8.10 -14.47 -12.86
N VAL A 169 7.58 -13.26 -12.97
CA VAL A 169 6.94 -12.79 -14.23
C VAL A 169 7.98 -12.69 -15.34
N GLN A 170 9.17 -12.15 -15.07
CA GLN A 170 10.24 -12.08 -16.05
C GLN A 170 10.69 -13.48 -16.48
N LYS A 171 10.83 -14.39 -15.53
CA LYS A 171 11.17 -15.81 -15.80
C LYS A 171 10.11 -16.49 -16.66
N LEU A 172 8.83 -16.28 -16.37
CA LEU A 172 7.70 -16.81 -17.14
C LEU A 172 7.78 -16.36 -18.60
N VAL A 173 7.95 -15.06 -18.85
CA VAL A 173 8.02 -14.50 -20.19
C VAL A 173 9.21 -15.07 -20.97
N ARG A 174 10.39 -15.09 -20.36
CA ARG A 174 11.61 -15.57 -21.02
C ARG A 174 11.64 -17.08 -21.23
N ALA A 175 11.27 -17.85 -20.20
CA ALA A 175 11.39 -19.31 -20.23
C ALA A 175 10.18 -19.99 -20.88
N ALA A 176 8.95 -19.53 -20.61
CA ALA A 176 7.74 -20.18 -21.11
C ALA A 176 7.27 -19.58 -22.43
N PHE A 177 7.27 -18.23 -22.57
CA PHE A 177 6.83 -17.58 -23.82
C PHE A 177 7.97 -17.46 -24.83
N GLY A 178 9.22 -17.54 -24.40
CA GLY A 178 10.41 -17.55 -25.29
C GLY A 178 10.70 -16.20 -25.95
N ASN A 179 10.34 -15.09 -25.28
CA ASN A 179 10.63 -13.73 -25.74
C ASN A 179 11.08 -12.85 -24.56
N ASN A 180 11.31 -11.55 -24.79
CA ASN A 180 11.70 -10.59 -23.76
C ASN A 180 10.71 -9.42 -23.66
N ASN A 181 9.44 -9.62 -24.02
CA ASN A 181 8.38 -8.62 -23.99
C ASN A 181 7.86 -8.43 -22.56
N VAL A 182 8.72 -7.97 -21.68
CA VAL A 182 8.40 -7.71 -20.26
C VAL A 182 8.87 -6.31 -19.88
N ASP A 183 7.99 -5.57 -19.26
CA ASP A 183 8.27 -4.21 -18.78
C ASP A 183 7.59 -4.00 -17.41
N THR A 184 7.72 -2.80 -16.89
CA THR A 184 7.14 -2.40 -15.60
C THR A 184 6.38 -1.09 -15.73
N CYS A 185 5.51 -0.80 -14.78
CA CYS A 185 4.78 0.46 -14.71
C CYS A 185 5.70 1.70 -14.73
N ALA A 186 6.96 1.56 -14.33
CA ALA A 186 7.96 2.63 -14.35
C ALA A 186 8.10 3.29 -15.73
N ARG A 187 7.84 2.57 -16.82
CA ARG A 187 7.90 3.05 -18.21
C ARG A 187 7.13 4.36 -18.39
N VAL A 188 5.95 4.48 -17.83
CA VAL A 188 5.07 5.64 -17.94
C VAL A 188 4.88 6.38 -16.62
N CYS A 189 5.42 5.87 -15.52
CA CYS A 189 5.31 6.45 -14.18
C CYS A 189 6.43 7.46 -13.91
N HIS A 190 7.64 6.98 -13.65
CA HIS A 190 8.77 7.83 -13.26
C HIS A 190 9.95 7.80 -14.25
N SER A 191 9.97 6.93 -15.24
CA SER A 191 11.04 6.92 -16.25
C SER A 191 11.11 8.23 -17.03
N PRO A 192 10.01 8.90 -17.41
CA PRO A 192 10.07 10.24 -18.00
C PRO A 192 10.73 11.26 -17.10
N THR A 193 10.40 11.27 -15.80
CA THR A 193 11.04 12.13 -14.80
C THR A 193 12.54 11.81 -14.67
N GLY A 194 12.90 10.52 -14.60
CA GLY A 194 14.29 10.10 -14.55
C GLY A 194 15.09 10.55 -15.78
N TYR A 195 14.48 10.48 -16.96
CA TYR A 195 15.08 11.02 -18.18
C TYR A 195 15.28 12.53 -18.09
N GLY A 196 14.26 13.28 -17.67
CA GLY A 196 14.34 14.73 -17.51
C GLY A 196 15.42 15.14 -16.51
N LEU A 197 15.46 14.50 -15.34
CA LEU A 197 16.49 14.73 -14.32
C LEU A 197 17.89 14.45 -14.85
N SER A 198 18.07 13.36 -15.59
CA SER A 198 19.37 13.03 -16.22
C SER A 198 19.83 14.10 -17.21
N LYS A 199 18.90 14.70 -17.95
CA LYS A 199 19.21 15.79 -18.91
C LYS A 199 19.50 17.12 -18.25
N THR A 200 18.87 17.40 -17.12
CA THR A 200 19.00 18.71 -16.43
C THR A 200 20.08 18.70 -15.35
N PHE A 201 20.19 17.64 -14.59
CA PHE A 201 21.08 17.51 -13.43
C PHE A 201 22.18 16.45 -13.59
N GLY A 202 22.16 15.69 -14.68
CA GLY A 202 23.13 14.59 -14.89
C GLY A 202 22.86 13.33 -14.09
N ALA A 203 21.78 13.28 -13.30
CA ALA A 203 21.42 12.12 -12.48
C ALA A 203 19.92 11.80 -12.59
N SER A 204 19.58 10.51 -12.73
CA SER A 204 18.18 10.03 -12.87
C SER A 204 17.47 9.82 -11.53
N ALA A 205 17.89 10.52 -10.48
CA ALA A 205 17.37 10.37 -9.13
C ALA A 205 17.18 11.71 -8.44
N GLY A 206 16.47 11.72 -7.31
CA GLY A 206 16.43 12.90 -6.44
C GLY A 206 17.83 13.31 -6.00
N THR A 207 18.13 14.58 -6.09
CA THR A 207 19.46 15.14 -5.80
C THR A 207 19.56 15.71 -4.38
N GLN A 208 18.45 15.72 -3.63
CA GLN A 208 18.36 16.14 -2.24
C GLN A 208 17.90 15.00 -1.34
N ASP A 209 18.22 15.09 -0.07
CA ASP A 209 17.74 14.18 0.98
C ASP A 209 16.62 14.81 1.80
N PHE A 210 16.01 14.05 2.72
CA PHE A 210 14.95 14.56 3.60
C PHE A 210 15.42 15.69 4.53
N ARG A 211 16.71 15.74 4.87
CA ARG A 211 17.27 16.82 5.70
C ARG A 211 17.32 18.16 4.97
N SER A 212 17.21 18.14 3.66
CA SER A 212 17.11 19.36 2.85
C SER A 212 15.80 20.08 3.11
N VAL A 213 14.73 19.37 3.45
CA VAL A 213 13.43 19.95 3.83
C VAL A 213 13.55 20.77 5.10
N ASP A 214 14.27 20.26 6.10
CA ASP A 214 14.47 20.95 7.39
C ASP A 214 15.30 22.24 7.26
N LYS A 215 16.08 22.38 6.19
CA LYS A 215 16.96 23.52 5.92
C LYS A 215 16.40 24.51 4.88
N ALA A 216 15.28 24.18 4.28
CA ALA A 216 14.68 25.00 3.25
C ALA A 216 13.86 26.14 3.86
N ASP A 217 14.07 27.36 3.40
CA ASP A 217 13.23 28.51 3.77
C ASP A 217 11.84 28.44 3.11
N VAL A 218 11.75 27.77 1.97
CA VAL A 218 10.50 27.56 1.23
C VAL A 218 10.44 26.13 0.69
N VAL A 219 9.34 25.45 0.95
CA VAL A 219 9.04 24.13 0.40
C VAL A 219 7.82 24.23 -0.52
N PHE A 220 8.01 23.92 -1.80
CA PHE A 220 6.94 23.90 -2.79
C PHE A 220 6.55 22.47 -3.12
N VAL A 221 5.31 22.08 -2.79
CA VAL A 221 4.78 20.73 -3.00
C VAL A 221 3.79 20.76 -4.16
N ILE A 222 4.00 19.89 -5.13
CA ILE A 222 3.13 19.74 -6.30
C ILE A 222 2.63 18.29 -6.37
N GLY A 223 1.35 18.09 -6.29
CA GLY A 223 0.68 16.82 -6.53
C GLY A 223 0.33 15.98 -5.30
#